data_57812bfe6743aaa660387fca5759e6ba
#
_entry.id   57812bfe6743aaa660387fca5759e6ba
#
_cell.length_a   1.000
_cell.length_b   1.000
_cell.length_c   1.000
_cell.angle_alpha   90.00
_cell.angle_beta   90.00
_cell.angle_gamma   90.00
#
_symmetry.space_group_name_H-M   'P 1'
#
loop_
_entity.id
_entity.type
_entity.pdbx_description
1 polymer ?
#
loop_
_entity_poly.entity_id
_entity_poly.type
_entity_poly.pdbx_seq_one_letter_code
_entity_poly.pdbx_strand_id
1 'polypeptide(L)'
;MTEIIPHRSGNSRIAVGILVDEESLPLLHKTVASAKTLAEHVFILVVGKDCDVDESGVTVEKGGWTHDEAATRNTLIDTAENAGVADWLVWMNPGEEFDEATLDEFQNFIEQESQRDSIYVMVLHRYFRDDRVRHDFDEETIEARLMPLRKGVRFQGQVRASLLSRNAALMMQISAAPGRFLLPSKLHDPAKTASRAKQTMEIIEKLEKEGEHIQDDLLAAKAEAQFILGNYIDSRRSSMRLIRAASRSDLRLSAYYNVWETVAHAPIPDAELTKLLIESIDHFPVDMQLLTFLGSHMQRTGQLELAIRTFETAVQHGRVSLDVWHRLRIREIAVTSLALCFRLQDRNRDAIRVLETSAELVEDKTEFYRHLLDLYIAEDWEERASELAANIWGDVDLDLIRLVIQGACAAKAGQWNLALAPLAESYQKGCRDTLCLRWYALTLLALQQFAPAIEILEQWLAIQPENSEAKSYHAAAQHPEQFGEMLRRIRDAHLKSLGMMAPKATARKPNIRIEDAVREMIQASGASGKITGFKPKPKPVGK
;
A
#
# COMPACT_ATOMS: atom_id res chain seq x y z
N MET A 1 -19.04 5.66 49.87
CA MET A 1 -19.75 6.86 49.33
C MET A 1 -18.81 7.43 48.30
N THR A 2 -19.06 7.09 47.01
CA THR A 2 -18.29 7.57 45.89
C THR A 2 -18.83 8.95 45.54
N GLU A 3 -18.06 9.99 45.73
CA GLU A 3 -18.41 11.34 45.29
C GLU A 3 -18.58 11.33 43.77
N ILE A 4 -19.82 11.54 43.35
CA ILE A 4 -20.15 11.83 41.96
C ILE A 4 -19.69 13.27 41.70
N ILE A 5 -18.55 13.44 41.08
CA ILE A 5 -18.06 14.70 40.58
C ILE A 5 -19.03 15.18 39.49
N PRO A 6 -19.67 16.38 39.66
CA PRO A 6 -20.66 16.86 38.70
C PRO A 6 -20.01 17.05 37.32
N HIS A 7 -20.66 16.57 36.27
CA HIS A 7 -20.37 16.92 34.88
C HIS A 7 -20.35 18.48 34.77
N ARG A 8 -19.16 19.05 34.62
CA ARG A 8 -19.01 20.41 34.13
C ARG A 8 -19.34 20.38 32.62
N SER A 9 -20.45 21.00 32.27
CA SER A 9 -20.75 21.47 30.92
C SER A 9 -19.80 22.62 30.57
N GLY A 10 -18.60 22.34 30.19
CA GLY A 10 -17.61 23.30 29.73
C GLY A 10 -16.72 22.59 28.73
N ASN A 11 -16.42 23.21 27.60
CA ASN A 11 -15.60 22.71 26.53
C ASN A 11 -14.42 21.94 27.08
N SER A 12 -14.30 20.67 26.73
CA SER A 12 -13.16 19.82 27.10
C SER A 12 -11.91 20.40 26.44
N ARG A 13 -10.91 20.77 27.25
CA ARG A 13 -9.70 21.43 26.75
C ARG A 13 -8.68 20.40 26.31
N ILE A 14 -8.14 20.61 25.13
CA ILE A 14 -7.10 19.75 24.54
C ILE A 14 -5.76 20.45 24.65
N ALA A 15 -4.71 19.68 24.93
CA ALA A 15 -3.32 20.04 24.69
C ALA A 15 -2.69 19.07 23.69
N VAL A 16 -1.67 19.52 22.98
CA VAL A 16 -0.84 18.68 22.12
C VAL A 16 0.53 18.51 22.75
N GLY A 17 1.05 17.29 22.77
CA GLY A 17 2.40 16.94 23.21
C GLY A 17 3.28 16.48 22.06
N ILE A 18 4.47 17.10 21.95
CA ILE A 18 5.43 16.79 20.88
C ILE A 18 6.80 16.52 21.52
N LEU A 19 7.38 15.36 21.20
CA LEU A 19 8.77 15.04 21.53
C LEU A 19 9.66 15.30 20.31
N VAL A 20 10.69 16.14 20.46
CA VAL A 20 11.61 16.48 19.37
C VAL A 20 13.06 16.24 19.77
N ASP A 21 13.84 15.66 18.86
CA ASP A 21 15.29 15.52 18.93
C ASP A 21 15.99 16.37 17.84
N GLU A 22 17.32 16.40 17.86
CA GLU A 22 18.12 17.13 16.86
C GLU A 22 17.77 16.73 15.42
N GLU A 23 17.47 15.45 15.20
CA GLU A 23 17.19 14.92 13.86
C GLU A 23 15.81 15.32 13.35
N SER A 24 14.83 15.37 14.24
CA SER A 24 13.43 15.68 13.92
C SER A 24 13.10 17.18 14.00
N LEU A 25 14.01 17.98 14.54
CA LEU A 25 13.85 19.44 14.66
C LEU A 25 13.44 20.16 13.35
N PRO A 26 14.01 19.83 12.17
CA PRO A 26 13.61 20.45 10.90
C PRO A 26 12.13 20.22 10.52
N LEU A 27 11.49 19.22 11.11
CA LEU A 27 10.11 18.85 10.83
C LEU A 27 9.12 19.50 11.79
N LEU A 28 9.62 20.07 12.88
CA LEU A 28 8.82 20.57 13.99
C LEU A 28 7.87 21.68 13.58
N HIS A 29 8.31 22.63 12.74
CA HIS A 29 7.53 23.80 12.37
C HIS A 29 6.15 23.43 11.79
N LYS A 30 6.10 22.48 10.88
CA LYS A 30 4.85 22.00 10.28
C LYS A 30 3.94 21.33 11.31
N THR A 31 4.52 20.49 12.15
CA THR A 31 3.77 19.81 13.21
C THR A 31 3.19 20.81 14.20
N VAL A 32 3.95 21.83 14.60
CA VAL A 32 3.46 22.90 15.49
C VAL A 32 2.34 23.70 14.83
N ALA A 33 2.46 24.03 13.55
CA ALA A 33 1.40 24.71 12.82
C ALA A 33 0.10 23.88 12.83
N SER A 34 0.20 22.60 12.54
CA SER A 34 -0.94 21.66 12.60
C SER A 34 -1.45 21.45 14.04
N ALA A 35 -0.58 21.33 15.03
CA ALA A 35 -0.97 21.18 16.43
C ALA A 35 -1.79 22.38 16.94
N LYS A 36 -1.49 23.59 16.49
CA LYS A 36 -2.22 24.81 16.82
C LYS A 36 -3.65 24.87 16.24
N THR A 37 -3.95 24.08 15.22
CA THR A 37 -5.34 23.95 14.74
C THR A 37 -6.17 23.06 15.66
N LEU A 38 -5.51 22.11 16.37
CA LEU A 38 -6.15 21.18 17.29
C LEU A 38 -6.35 21.77 18.69
N ALA A 39 -5.39 22.55 19.20
CA ALA A 39 -5.31 22.92 20.60
C ALA A 39 -4.70 24.30 20.82
N GLU A 40 -5.18 24.97 21.88
CA GLU A 40 -4.62 26.26 22.33
C GLU A 40 -3.24 26.10 23.02
N HIS A 41 -2.98 24.91 23.58
CA HIS A 41 -1.75 24.62 24.32
C HIS A 41 -0.94 23.52 23.65
N VAL A 42 0.29 23.84 23.25
CA VAL A 42 1.24 22.91 22.66
C VAL A 42 2.46 22.82 23.58
N PHE A 43 2.75 21.61 24.05
CA PHE A 43 3.91 21.29 24.87
C PHE A 43 4.96 20.58 24.02
N ILE A 44 6.19 21.06 24.06
CA ILE A 44 7.31 20.49 23.33
C ILE A 44 8.38 20.07 24.32
N LEU A 45 8.74 18.79 24.33
CA LEU A 45 9.92 18.30 25.02
C LEU A 45 11.06 18.15 24.03
N VAL A 46 12.11 18.94 24.24
CA VAL A 46 13.32 18.90 23.44
C VAL A 46 14.34 17.98 24.10
N VAL A 47 14.76 16.92 23.39
CA VAL A 47 15.78 16.00 23.87
C VAL A 47 17.04 16.14 23.00
N GLY A 48 18.14 16.56 23.61
CA GLY A 48 19.41 16.82 22.91
C GLY A 48 20.12 18.05 23.48
N LYS A 49 21.40 18.18 23.17
CA LYS A 49 22.22 19.26 23.78
C LYS A 49 22.12 20.60 23.07
N ASP A 50 21.90 20.60 21.76
CA ASP A 50 22.03 21.77 20.90
C ASP A 50 20.73 22.13 20.15
N CYS A 51 19.56 21.71 20.67
CA CYS A 51 18.28 22.02 20.07
C CYS A 51 17.68 23.27 20.71
N ASP A 52 17.62 24.36 19.99
CA ASP A 52 16.81 25.52 20.33
C ASP A 52 15.55 25.55 19.47
N VAL A 53 14.40 25.63 20.13
CA VAL A 53 13.09 25.73 19.48
C VAL A 53 12.65 27.19 19.55
N ASP A 54 12.57 27.84 18.40
CA ASP A 54 12.05 29.20 18.25
C ASP A 54 10.62 29.16 17.66
N GLU A 55 9.67 28.70 18.48
CA GLU A 55 8.27 28.63 18.10
C GLU A 55 7.42 29.48 19.07
N SER A 56 6.75 30.48 18.54
CA SER A 56 5.88 31.36 19.36
C SER A 56 4.63 30.62 19.83
N GLY A 57 4.21 30.90 21.07
CA GLY A 57 2.93 30.38 21.61
C GLY A 57 2.94 28.91 21.96
N VAL A 58 4.12 28.33 22.25
CA VAL A 58 4.29 26.97 22.74
C VAL A 58 5.03 26.97 24.07
N THR A 59 4.84 25.91 24.86
CA THR A 59 5.63 25.66 26.07
C THR A 59 6.73 24.68 25.75
N VAL A 60 8.00 25.10 25.87
CA VAL A 60 9.16 24.29 25.57
C VAL A 60 9.85 23.86 26.86
N GLU A 61 10.06 22.56 27.02
CA GLU A 61 10.87 21.97 28.09
C GLU A 61 12.10 21.29 27.48
N LYS A 62 13.26 21.44 28.14
CA LYS A 62 14.49 20.75 27.76
C LYS A 62 14.71 19.55 28.66
N GLY A 63 14.84 18.35 28.06
CA GLY A 63 15.07 17.10 28.76
C GLY A 63 16.32 16.38 28.24
N GLY A 64 16.85 15.48 29.05
CA GLY A 64 17.90 14.56 28.62
C GLY A 64 17.31 13.31 27.96
N TRP A 65 17.93 12.81 26.89
CA TRP A 65 17.61 11.49 26.37
C TRP A 65 18.13 10.42 27.33
N THR A 66 17.20 9.66 27.90
CA THR A 66 17.53 8.63 28.93
C THR A 66 17.71 7.24 28.34
N HIS A 67 17.63 7.05 27.01
CA HIS A 67 17.54 5.74 26.34
C HIS A 67 16.31 4.91 26.77
N ASP A 68 15.37 5.52 27.45
CA ASP A 68 14.06 4.97 27.81
C ASP A 68 12.99 5.88 27.20
N GLU A 69 12.37 5.37 26.15
CA GLU A 69 11.37 6.14 25.39
C GLU A 69 10.15 6.46 26.25
N ALA A 70 9.71 5.51 27.09
CA ALA A 70 8.57 5.73 27.97
C ALA A 70 8.87 6.78 29.05
N ALA A 71 10.03 6.72 29.68
CA ALA A 71 10.43 7.69 30.69
C ALA A 71 10.49 9.11 30.09
N THR A 72 11.07 9.23 28.90
CA THR A 72 11.17 10.51 28.18
C THR A 72 9.78 11.07 27.83
N ARG A 73 8.88 10.23 27.30
CA ARG A 73 7.50 10.66 26.95
C ARG A 73 6.70 11.03 28.21
N ASN A 74 6.90 10.33 29.32
CA ASN A 74 6.19 10.60 30.56
C ASN A 74 6.57 11.96 31.17
N THR A 75 7.79 12.45 30.98
CA THR A 75 8.17 13.82 31.36
C THR A 75 7.25 14.85 30.73
N LEU A 76 6.91 14.71 29.45
CA LEU A 76 6.00 15.61 28.76
C LEU A 76 4.57 15.55 29.32
N ILE A 77 4.10 14.34 29.69
CA ILE A 77 2.80 14.18 30.35
C ILE A 77 2.80 14.91 31.70
N ASP A 78 3.86 14.75 32.49
CA ASP A 78 3.96 15.42 33.78
C ASP A 78 3.95 16.95 33.62
N THR A 79 4.64 17.48 32.62
CA THR A 79 4.61 18.91 32.28
C THR A 79 3.21 19.40 31.94
N ALA A 80 2.48 18.67 31.09
CA ALA A 80 1.10 19.02 30.72
C ALA A 80 0.13 18.92 31.91
N GLU A 81 0.29 17.89 32.76
CA GLU A 81 -0.51 17.72 33.99
C GLU A 81 -0.26 18.85 35.00
N ASN A 82 1.01 19.23 35.20
CA ASN A 82 1.39 20.29 36.13
C ASN A 82 0.89 21.69 35.66
N ALA A 83 0.87 21.94 34.35
CA ALA A 83 0.34 23.17 33.80
C ALA A 83 -1.17 23.35 34.07
N GLY A 84 -1.91 22.25 34.15
CA GLY A 84 -3.33 22.28 34.54
C GLY A 84 -4.27 22.95 33.54
N VAL A 85 -3.84 23.13 32.32
CA VAL A 85 -4.55 23.91 31.28
C VAL A 85 -5.45 23.05 30.37
N ALA A 86 -5.31 21.72 30.42
CA ALA A 86 -6.04 20.80 29.56
C ALA A 86 -6.58 19.58 30.32
N ASP A 87 -7.59 18.95 29.75
CA ASP A 87 -8.20 17.71 30.25
C ASP A 87 -7.70 16.50 29.45
N TRP A 88 -7.30 16.73 28.18
CA TRP A 88 -6.86 15.74 27.23
C TRP A 88 -5.49 16.12 26.64
N LEU A 89 -4.68 15.09 26.38
CA LEU A 89 -3.42 15.24 25.64
C LEU A 89 -3.50 14.43 24.35
N VAL A 90 -3.27 15.10 23.23
CA VAL A 90 -3.05 14.49 21.92
C VAL A 90 -1.55 14.38 21.69
N TRP A 91 -1.08 13.20 21.35
CA TRP A 91 0.32 12.97 21.04
C TRP A 91 0.58 13.10 19.54
N MET A 92 1.55 13.95 19.16
CA MET A 92 2.03 14.10 17.78
C MET A 92 3.54 13.88 17.71
N ASN A 93 4.00 13.24 16.65
CA ASN A 93 5.43 13.14 16.36
C ASN A 93 5.84 14.22 15.34
N PRO A 94 7.10 14.69 15.35
CA PRO A 94 7.59 15.65 14.37
C PRO A 94 7.40 15.13 12.94
N GLY A 95 6.85 15.98 12.08
CA GLY A 95 6.50 15.66 10.70
C GLY A 95 5.06 15.19 10.49
N GLU A 96 4.34 14.84 11.56
CA GLU A 96 2.92 14.53 11.47
C GLU A 96 2.09 15.81 11.37
N GLU A 97 1.04 15.73 10.56
CA GLU A 97 0.05 16.77 10.40
C GLU A 97 -1.33 16.15 10.69
N PHE A 98 -2.22 16.87 11.35
CA PHE A 98 -3.60 16.43 11.53
C PHE A 98 -4.39 16.69 10.24
N ASP A 99 -5.19 15.73 9.82
CA ASP A 99 -6.01 15.88 8.62
C ASP A 99 -7.16 16.84 8.87
N GLU A 100 -7.06 18.04 8.27
CA GLU A 100 -8.06 19.10 8.42
C GLU A 100 -9.47 18.66 8.00
N ALA A 101 -9.59 17.71 7.08
CA ALA A 101 -10.88 17.18 6.67
C ALA A 101 -11.62 16.44 7.80
N THR A 102 -10.91 16.02 8.85
CA THR A 102 -11.48 15.29 10.00
C THR A 102 -11.57 16.16 11.27
N LEU A 103 -11.17 17.43 11.19
CA LEU A 103 -11.06 18.30 12.36
C LEU A 103 -12.41 18.56 13.04
N ASP A 104 -13.44 18.90 12.28
CA ASP A 104 -14.77 19.22 12.83
C ASP A 104 -15.38 17.98 13.52
N GLU A 105 -15.21 16.80 12.94
CA GLU A 105 -15.68 15.54 13.52
C GLU A 105 -14.94 15.24 14.84
N PHE A 106 -13.64 15.44 14.87
CA PHE A 106 -12.83 15.26 16.07
C PHE A 106 -13.20 16.24 17.18
N GLN A 107 -13.40 17.51 16.86
CA GLN A 107 -13.81 18.52 17.85
C GLN A 107 -15.18 18.20 18.44
N ASN A 108 -16.16 17.85 17.61
CA ASN A 108 -17.48 17.42 18.06
C ASN A 108 -17.41 16.19 18.97
N PHE A 109 -16.56 15.22 18.61
CA PHE A 109 -16.33 14.02 19.42
C PHE A 109 -15.78 14.38 20.82
N ILE A 110 -14.78 15.26 20.90
CA ILE A 110 -14.20 15.69 22.19
C ILE A 110 -15.25 16.36 23.08
N GLU A 111 -16.12 17.18 22.51
CA GLU A 111 -17.13 17.93 23.26
C GLU A 111 -18.31 17.05 23.73
N GLN A 112 -18.73 16.09 22.91
CA GLN A 112 -20.00 15.40 23.11
C GLN A 112 -19.84 13.94 23.54
N GLU A 113 -18.83 13.22 23.02
CA GLU A 113 -18.75 11.78 23.13
C GLU A 113 -17.55 11.28 23.95
N SER A 114 -16.54 12.13 24.18
CA SER A 114 -15.32 11.66 24.85
C SER A 114 -15.57 11.28 26.32
N GLN A 115 -15.08 10.10 26.69
CA GLN A 115 -15.17 9.58 28.05
C GLN A 115 -13.81 9.65 28.74
N ARG A 116 -13.74 10.26 29.92
CA ARG A 116 -12.49 10.48 30.65
C ARG A 116 -11.77 9.19 31.12
N ASP A 117 -12.45 8.06 31.07
CA ASP A 117 -11.87 6.76 31.48
C ASP A 117 -11.44 5.93 30.25
N SER A 118 -11.23 6.58 29.11
CA SER A 118 -10.82 5.93 27.87
C SER A 118 -9.51 6.52 27.34
N ILE A 119 -8.68 5.64 26.76
CA ILE A 119 -7.59 5.99 25.86
C ILE A 119 -8.11 5.79 24.45
N TYR A 120 -7.89 6.76 23.58
CA TYR A 120 -8.38 6.67 22.21
C TYR A 120 -7.26 6.42 21.23
N VAL A 121 -7.50 5.45 20.36
CA VAL A 121 -6.67 5.20 19.20
C VAL A 121 -7.16 6.03 18.03
N MET A 122 -6.23 6.51 17.22
CA MET A 122 -6.49 7.32 16.03
C MET A 122 -5.70 6.78 14.84
N VAL A 123 -6.19 7.03 13.65
CA VAL A 123 -5.55 6.57 12.41
C VAL A 123 -4.29 7.39 12.14
N LEU A 124 -3.20 6.70 11.86
CA LEU A 124 -1.99 7.28 11.26
C LEU A 124 -1.87 6.77 9.83
N HIS A 125 -1.97 7.69 8.90
CA HIS A 125 -1.82 7.43 7.48
C HIS A 125 -0.43 7.91 7.03
N ARG A 126 0.41 6.97 6.65
CA ARG A 126 1.71 7.22 6.03
C ARG A 126 1.58 7.14 4.54
N TYR A 127 1.77 8.24 3.84
CA TYR A 127 1.70 8.25 2.38
C TYR A 127 3.06 8.56 1.77
N PHE A 128 3.42 7.77 0.76
CA PHE A 128 4.67 7.91 0.05
C PHE A 128 4.46 8.76 -1.21
N ARG A 129 5.04 9.95 -1.24
CA ARG A 129 5.14 10.80 -2.43
C ARG A 129 6.60 10.86 -2.88
N ASP A 130 7.08 9.81 -3.50
CA ASP A 130 8.31 9.88 -4.28
C ASP A 130 7.93 9.82 -5.75
N ASP A 131 8.07 10.94 -6.45
CA ASP A 131 7.82 11.05 -7.88
C ASP A 131 8.73 10.12 -8.71
N ARG A 132 9.75 9.51 -8.09
CA ARG A 132 10.73 8.62 -8.72
C ARG A 132 10.44 7.14 -8.52
N VAL A 133 9.62 6.79 -7.54
CA VAL A 133 9.34 5.40 -7.21
C VAL A 133 7.84 5.26 -7.00
N ARG A 134 7.15 4.75 -8.02
CA ARG A 134 5.75 4.30 -7.89
C ARG A 134 5.70 3.07 -6.98
N HIS A 135 5.99 3.24 -5.72
CA HIS A 135 5.68 2.25 -4.72
C HIS A 135 4.48 2.76 -3.93
N ASP A 136 3.33 2.28 -4.34
CA ASP A 136 2.03 2.44 -3.72
C ASP A 136 1.99 1.73 -2.35
N PHE A 137 2.86 2.12 -1.43
CA PHE A 137 2.86 1.65 -0.06
C PHE A 137 2.39 2.75 0.87
N ASP A 138 1.15 3.19 0.65
CA ASP A 138 0.48 3.90 1.72
C ASP A 138 0.20 2.88 2.84
N GLU A 139 0.55 3.22 4.06
CA GLU A 139 0.32 2.40 5.24
C GLU A 139 -0.67 3.10 6.14
N GLU A 140 -1.65 2.37 6.63
CA GLU A 140 -2.51 2.80 7.72
C GLU A 140 -2.22 1.97 8.97
N THR A 141 -2.12 2.66 10.10
CA THR A 141 -2.06 2.04 11.43
C THR A 141 -2.95 2.82 12.38
N ILE A 142 -3.42 2.18 13.43
CA ILE A 142 -4.00 2.88 14.55
C ILE A 142 -3.00 2.94 15.70
N GLU A 143 -2.91 4.10 16.32
CA GLU A 143 -2.05 4.32 17.46
C GLU A 143 -2.81 5.04 18.58
N ALA A 144 -2.46 4.73 19.84
CA ALA A 144 -3.00 5.45 20.97
C ALA A 144 -2.46 6.90 20.95
N ARG A 145 -3.32 7.85 20.66
CA ARG A 145 -2.95 9.24 20.43
C ARG A 145 -3.63 10.24 21.34
N LEU A 146 -4.81 9.91 21.84
CA LEU A 146 -5.58 10.78 22.72
C LEU A 146 -5.72 10.11 24.08
N MET A 147 -5.30 10.80 25.14
CA MET A 147 -5.36 10.29 26.49
C MET A 147 -5.83 11.35 27.48
N PRO A 148 -6.59 10.95 28.54
CA PRO A 148 -6.98 11.86 29.59
C PRO A 148 -5.79 12.18 30.49
N LEU A 149 -5.61 13.46 30.80
CA LEU A 149 -4.64 13.92 31.79
C LEU A 149 -5.14 13.66 33.23
N ARG A 150 -4.22 13.56 34.20
CA ARG A 150 -4.51 13.37 35.62
C ARG A 150 -5.20 12.06 36.00
N LYS A 151 -5.12 11.04 35.13
CA LYS A 151 -5.66 9.70 35.38
C LYS A 151 -4.58 8.64 35.57
N GLY A 152 -3.33 9.05 35.71
CA GLY A 152 -2.19 8.14 35.87
C GLY A 152 -1.86 7.35 34.62
N VAL A 153 -2.34 7.76 33.45
CA VAL A 153 -1.98 7.15 32.16
C VAL A 153 -0.52 7.47 31.86
N ARG A 154 0.27 6.48 31.53
CA ARG A 154 1.70 6.63 31.24
C ARG A 154 2.12 5.70 30.13
N PHE A 155 3.12 6.13 29.36
CA PHE A 155 3.83 5.27 28.44
C PHE A 155 4.64 4.20 29.18
N GLN A 156 4.78 3.03 28.57
CA GLN A 156 5.58 1.93 29.09
C GLN A 156 6.39 1.29 27.95
N GLY A 157 7.58 0.81 28.27
CA GLY A 157 8.51 0.19 27.33
C GLY A 157 9.69 1.09 26.99
N GLN A 158 10.92 0.55 27.08
CA GLN A 158 12.14 1.30 26.76
C GLN A 158 12.27 1.56 25.25
N VAL A 159 11.74 0.65 24.44
CA VAL A 159 11.67 0.73 22.98
C VAL A 159 10.22 0.53 22.57
N ARG A 160 9.73 1.31 21.60
CA ARG A 160 8.33 1.31 21.18
C ARG A 160 7.38 1.58 22.35
N ALA A 161 7.64 2.64 23.08
CA ALA A 161 6.82 3.01 24.22
C ALA A 161 5.33 3.09 23.82
N SER A 162 4.49 2.36 24.53
CA SER A 162 3.07 2.22 24.26
C SER A 162 2.23 2.67 25.44
N LEU A 163 1.13 3.38 25.18
CA LEU A 163 0.10 3.65 26.18
C LEU A 163 -0.76 2.43 26.48
N LEU A 164 -0.72 1.41 25.63
CA LEU A 164 -1.59 0.23 25.71
C LEU A 164 -0.99 -0.88 26.58
N SER A 165 0.35 -0.92 26.73
CA SER A 165 1.05 -2.07 27.27
C SER A 165 0.97 -2.24 28.77
N ARG A 166 0.02 -1.99 29.50
CA ARG A 166 -0.23 -2.34 30.92
C ARG A 166 -1.21 -1.43 31.64
N ASN A 167 -1.86 -0.49 30.96
CA ASN A 167 -2.89 0.31 31.59
C ASN A 167 -4.16 -0.50 31.93
N ALA A 168 -4.18 -1.79 31.61
CA ALA A 168 -5.21 -2.72 32.08
C ALA A 168 -5.41 -2.68 33.60
N ALA A 169 -4.36 -2.34 34.38
CA ALA A 169 -4.46 -2.15 35.81
C ALA A 169 -5.34 -0.93 36.21
N LEU A 170 -5.50 0.04 35.30
CA LEU A 170 -6.34 1.21 35.50
C LEU A 170 -7.78 1.01 35.01
N MET A 171 -8.10 -0.17 34.47
CA MET A 171 -9.41 -0.52 33.89
C MET A 171 -9.91 0.49 32.85
N MET A 172 -8.99 1.17 32.16
CA MET A 172 -9.35 2.10 31.09
C MET A 172 -9.80 1.36 29.84
N GLN A 173 -10.84 1.89 29.23
CA GLN A 173 -11.30 1.40 27.93
C GLN A 173 -10.41 1.94 26.82
N ILE A 174 -10.20 1.12 25.79
CA ILE A 174 -9.57 1.53 24.55
C ILE A 174 -10.68 1.67 23.52
N SER A 175 -10.82 2.86 22.96
CA SER A 175 -11.86 3.18 21.98
C SER A 175 -11.24 3.91 20.80
N ALA A 176 -11.91 3.90 19.65
CA ALA A 176 -11.49 4.69 18.50
C ALA A 176 -12.03 6.12 18.65
N ALA A 177 -11.21 7.11 18.31
CA ALA A 177 -11.66 8.49 18.10
C ALA A 177 -11.62 8.81 16.59
N PRO A 178 -12.53 9.65 16.11
CA PRO A 178 -12.43 10.19 14.76
C PRO A 178 -11.17 11.07 14.67
N GLY A 179 -10.71 11.29 13.46
CA GLY A 179 -9.51 12.06 13.20
C GLY A 179 -8.36 11.19 12.71
N ARG A 180 -7.55 11.79 11.88
CA ARG A 180 -6.45 11.11 11.20
C ARG A 180 -5.19 11.96 11.22
N PHE A 181 -4.06 11.34 11.44
CA PHE A 181 -2.74 11.94 11.27
C PHE A 181 -2.18 11.57 9.91
N LEU A 182 -1.57 12.54 9.25
CA LEU A 182 -0.91 12.38 7.97
C LEU A 182 0.60 12.47 8.19
N LEU A 183 1.35 11.50 7.69
CA LEU A 183 2.80 11.52 7.70
C LEU A 183 3.33 11.45 6.27
N PRO A 184 3.78 12.57 5.69
CA PRO A 184 4.32 12.61 4.33
C PRO A 184 5.60 11.79 4.19
N SER A 185 5.70 11.01 3.12
CA SER A 185 6.80 10.06 2.87
C SER A 185 8.18 10.69 2.65
N LYS A 186 8.24 11.95 2.23
CA LYS A 186 9.52 12.69 2.13
C LYS A 186 10.27 12.76 3.45
N LEU A 187 9.58 12.41 4.55
CA LEU A 187 10.12 12.34 5.88
C LEU A 187 10.72 10.96 6.23
N HIS A 188 10.49 9.98 5.39
CA HIS A 188 11.13 8.67 5.53
C HIS A 188 12.54 8.74 4.93
N ASP A 189 13.47 9.31 5.68
CA ASP A 189 14.89 9.25 5.36
C ASP A 189 15.42 7.84 5.67
N PRO A 190 15.82 7.05 4.65
CA PRO A 190 16.31 5.69 4.88
C PRO A 190 17.50 5.64 5.82
N ALA A 191 18.34 6.67 5.84
CA ALA A 191 19.51 6.75 6.72
C ALA A 191 19.08 6.94 8.17
N LYS A 192 18.09 7.79 8.44
CA LYS A 192 17.54 8.00 9.79
C LYS A 192 16.82 6.75 10.31
N THR A 193 16.02 6.12 9.45
CA THR A 193 15.35 4.87 9.79
C THR A 193 16.38 3.78 10.13
N ALA A 194 17.45 3.65 9.35
CA ALA A 194 18.54 2.73 9.63
C ALA A 194 19.30 3.09 10.92
N SER A 195 19.51 4.38 11.22
CA SER A 195 20.13 4.82 12.47
C SER A 195 19.31 4.41 13.70
N ARG A 196 17.99 4.69 13.65
CA ARG A 196 17.05 4.26 14.72
C ARG A 196 17.01 2.74 14.89
N ALA A 197 17.01 2.00 13.79
CA ALA A 197 17.05 0.55 13.82
C ALA A 197 18.35 0.03 14.48
N LYS A 198 19.51 0.67 14.23
CA LYS A 198 20.77 0.34 14.91
C LYS A 198 20.69 0.61 16.40
N GLN A 199 20.19 1.78 16.82
CA GLN A 199 20.00 2.09 18.24
C GLN A 199 19.07 1.08 18.92
N THR A 200 17.97 0.71 18.27
CA THR A 200 17.07 -0.35 18.78
C THR A 200 17.81 -1.66 18.97
N MET A 201 18.63 -2.07 18.01
CA MET A 201 19.44 -3.29 18.12
C MET A 201 20.45 -3.21 19.25
N GLU A 202 21.15 -2.09 19.44
CA GLU A 202 22.12 -1.88 20.53
C GLU A 202 21.46 -2.02 21.91
N ILE A 203 20.27 -1.43 22.10
CA ILE A 203 19.51 -1.56 23.34
C ILE A 203 19.13 -3.03 23.60
N ILE A 204 18.59 -3.71 22.58
CA ILE A 204 18.17 -5.11 22.71
C ILE A 204 19.37 -6.02 22.99
N GLU A 205 20.49 -5.83 22.29
CA GLU A 205 21.72 -6.61 22.54
C GLU A 205 22.30 -6.39 23.94
N LYS A 206 22.17 -5.18 24.49
CA LYS A 206 22.55 -4.87 25.84
C LYS A 206 21.69 -5.65 26.84
N LEU A 207 20.35 -5.63 26.68
CA LEU A 207 19.41 -6.36 27.51
C LEU A 207 19.66 -7.89 27.44
N GLU A 208 19.93 -8.42 26.25
CA GLU A 208 20.29 -9.84 26.07
C GLU A 208 21.59 -10.21 26.80
N LYS A 209 22.60 -9.33 26.79
CA LYS A 209 23.88 -9.55 27.52
C LYS A 209 23.70 -9.48 29.03
N GLU A 210 22.79 -8.66 29.52
CA GLU A 210 22.43 -8.54 30.92
C GLU A 210 21.58 -9.73 31.42
N GLY A 211 21.19 -10.63 30.51
CA GLY A 211 20.40 -11.83 30.80
C GLY A 211 18.92 -11.53 30.99
N GLU A 212 18.44 -10.37 30.55
CA GLU A 212 17.04 -10.04 30.65
C GLU A 212 16.21 -10.85 29.62
N HIS A 213 15.02 -11.24 30.04
CA HIS A 213 14.09 -11.94 29.15
C HIS A 213 13.53 -10.96 28.13
N ILE A 214 13.80 -11.20 26.84
CA ILE A 214 13.26 -10.39 25.76
C ILE A 214 11.77 -10.66 25.63
N GLN A 215 10.96 -9.69 26.02
CA GLN A 215 9.51 -9.72 25.90
C GLN A 215 9.07 -9.66 24.42
N ASP A 216 7.82 -10.06 24.15
CA ASP A 216 7.27 -10.14 22.79
C ASP A 216 7.37 -8.79 22.04
N ASP A 217 7.13 -7.65 22.70
CA ASP A 217 7.27 -6.32 22.10
C ASP A 217 8.71 -5.99 21.66
N LEU A 218 9.70 -6.34 22.49
CA LEU A 218 11.12 -6.17 22.14
C LEU A 218 11.53 -7.12 21.01
N LEU A 219 10.99 -8.34 20.99
CA LEU A 219 11.27 -9.29 19.92
C LEU A 219 10.65 -8.81 18.58
N ALA A 220 9.48 -8.18 18.63
CA ALA A 220 8.87 -7.54 17.47
C ALA A 220 9.72 -6.35 16.97
N ALA A 221 10.17 -5.49 17.89
CA ALA A 221 11.07 -4.39 17.55
C ALA A 221 12.40 -4.89 16.96
N LYS A 222 12.94 -6.02 17.49
CA LYS A 222 14.13 -6.68 16.94
C LYS A 222 13.92 -7.14 15.51
N ALA A 223 12.80 -7.82 15.24
CA ALA A 223 12.49 -8.33 13.91
C ALA A 223 12.37 -7.20 12.88
N GLU A 224 11.72 -6.10 13.23
CA GLU A 224 11.60 -4.93 12.37
C GLU A 224 12.94 -4.22 12.16
N ALA A 225 13.71 -3.98 13.22
CA ALA A 225 15.03 -3.36 13.10
C ALA A 225 15.96 -4.19 12.20
N GLN A 226 15.94 -5.52 12.35
CA GLN A 226 16.67 -6.43 11.46
C GLN A 226 16.21 -6.34 10.00
N PHE A 227 14.90 -6.20 9.75
CA PHE A 227 14.36 -5.99 8.41
C PHE A 227 14.89 -4.68 7.80
N ILE A 228 14.77 -3.58 8.52
CA ILE A 228 15.23 -2.25 8.09
C ILE A 228 16.74 -2.26 7.78
N LEU A 229 17.53 -3.00 8.56
CA LEU A 229 18.97 -3.12 8.37
C LEU A 229 19.37 -4.12 7.25
N GLY A 230 18.39 -4.71 6.55
CA GLY A 230 18.65 -5.68 5.49
C GLY A 230 18.99 -7.09 5.98
N ASN A 231 18.92 -7.36 7.27
CA ASN A 231 19.19 -8.65 7.88
C ASN A 231 17.94 -9.57 7.80
N TYR A 232 17.44 -9.80 6.60
CA TYR A 232 16.14 -10.45 6.33
C TYR A 232 16.01 -11.86 6.92
N ILE A 233 17.08 -12.64 6.92
CA ILE A 233 17.07 -14.01 7.48
C ILE A 233 16.89 -13.96 9.00
N ASP A 234 17.58 -13.08 9.70
CA ASP A 234 17.46 -12.92 11.16
C ASP A 234 16.13 -12.29 11.53
N SER A 235 15.64 -11.31 10.76
CA SER A 235 14.31 -10.73 10.90
C SER A 235 13.24 -11.82 10.83
N ARG A 236 13.32 -12.70 9.83
CA ARG A 236 12.41 -13.84 9.71
C ARG A 236 12.52 -14.80 10.89
N ARG A 237 13.73 -15.09 11.37
CA ARG A 237 13.94 -15.95 12.53
C ARG A 237 13.30 -15.36 13.79
N SER A 238 13.44 -14.05 14.02
CA SER A 238 12.80 -13.34 15.13
C SER A 238 11.28 -13.35 15.00
N SER A 239 10.74 -13.12 13.81
CA SER A 239 9.30 -13.20 13.53
C SER A 239 8.74 -14.61 13.72
N MET A 240 9.46 -15.65 13.31
CA MET A 240 9.04 -17.04 13.52
C MET A 240 9.02 -17.43 15.02
N ARG A 241 9.87 -16.81 15.85
CA ARG A 241 9.78 -16.97 17.30
C ARG A 241 8.51 -16.31 17.86
N LEU A 242 8.17 -15.11 17.39
CA LEU A 242 6.92 -14.44 17.77
C LEU A 242 5.68 -15.25 17.36
N ILE A 243 5.63 -15.77 16.14
CA ILE A 243 4.51 -16.60 15.68
C ILE A 243 4.24 -17.76 16.64
N ARG A 244 5.30 -18.38 17.18
CA ARG A 244 5.19 -19.54 18.07
C ARG A 244 4.90 -19.18 19.52
N ALA A 245 5.40 -18.05 20.01
CA ALA A 245 5.45 -17.73 21.43
C ALA A 245 4.55 -16.55 21.83
N ALA A 246 4.22 -15.64 20.91
CA ALA A 246 3.49 -14.44 21.26
C ALA A 246 2.12 -14.73 21.84
N SER A 247 1.85 -14.15 23.01
CA SER A 247 0.53 -14.20 23.65
C SER A 247 -0.47 -13.24 23.01
N ARG A 248 0.02 -12.12 22.46
CA ARG A 248 -0.77 -11.10 21.81
C ARG A 248 -0.99 -11.42 20.33
N SER A 249 -2.24 -11.34 19.87
CA SER A 249 -2.63 -11.64 18.48
C SER A 249 -2.08 -10.63 17.48
N ASP A 250 -2.02 -9.33 17.83
CA ASP A 250 -1.49 -8.26 17.00
C ASP A 250 0.00 -8.47 16.68
N LEU A 251 0.81 -8.84 17.69
CA LEU A 251 2.23 -9.13 17.47
C LEU A 251 2.45 -10.38 16.61
N ARG A 252 1.59 -11.40 16.78
CA ARG A 252 1.64 -12.61 15.95
C ARG A 252 1.26 -12.29 14.50
N LEU A 253 0.23 -11.48 14.29
CA LEU A 253 -0.20 -11.04 12.95
C LEU A 253 0.90 -10.21 12.26
N SER A 254 1.46 -9.22 12.97
CA SER A 254 2.59 -8.43 12.48
C SER A 254 3.79 -9.30 12.10
N ALA A 255 4.06 -10.35 12.87
CA ALA A 255 5.14 -11.28 12.56
C ALA A 255 4.89 -12.07 11.26
N TYR A 256 3.66 -12.50 10.98
CA TYR A 256 3.32 -13.11 9.69
C TYR A 256 3.52 -12.14 8.52
N TYR A 257 3.10 -10.88 8.67
CA TYR A 257 3.34 -9.85 7.65
C TYR A 257 4.83 -9.65 7.39
N ASN A 258 5.63 -9.54 8.45
CA ASN A 258 7.08 -9.38 8.33
C ASN A 258 7.75 -10.59 7.66
N VAL A 259 7.32 -11.82 7.96
CA VAL A 259 7.82 -13.02 7.27
C VAL A 259 7.56 -12.91 5.77
N TRP A 260 6.36 -12.52 5.36
CA TRP A 260 6.02 -12.34 3.96
C TRP A 260 6.92 -11.30 3.27
N GLU A 261 7.10 -10.14 3.88
CA GLU A 261 7.94 -9.07 3.31
C GLU A 261 9.41 -9.52 3.15
N THR A 262 9.93 -10.32 4.09
CA THR A 262 11.30 -10.84 3.97
C THR A 262 11.50 -11.76 2.77
N VAL A 263 10.44 -12.40 2.24
CA VAL A 263 10.55 -13.35 1.12
C VAL A 263 10.98 -12.67 -0.17
N ALA A 264 10.59 -11.41 -0.38
CA ALA A 264 11.00 -10.63 -1.54
C ALA A 264 12.53 -10.44 -1.61
N HIS A 265 13.19 -10.37 -0.46
CA HIS A 265 14.64 -10.11 -0.34
C HIS A 265 15.47 -11.38 -0.06
N ALA A 266 14.89 -12.32 0.66
CA ALA A 266 15.52 -13.60 1.00
C ALA A 266 14.52 -14.75 0.73
N PRO A 267 14.39 -15.21 -0.52
CA PRO A 267 13.42 -16.21 -0.93
C PRO A 267 13.53 -17.52 -0.13
N ILE A 268 12.39 -18.17 0.09
CA ILE A 268 12.27 -19.51 0.64
C ILE A 268 11.57 -20.43 -0.38
N PRO A 269 11.70 -21.75 -0.25
CA PRO A 269 11.00 -22.69 -1.13
C PRO A 269 9.48 -22.46 -1.13
N ASP A 270 8.84 -22.52 -2.30
CA ASP A 270 7.40 -22.28 -2.46
C ASP A 270 6.54 -23.17 -1.54
N ALA A 271 6.95 -24.45 -1.36
CA ALA A 271 6.24 -25.37 -0.46
C ALA A 271 6.27 -24.92 1.01
N GLU A 272 7.40 -24.37 1.46
CA GLU A 272 7.54 -23.82 2.81
C GLU A 272 6.71 -22.57 2.98
N LEU A 273 6.76 -21.66 1.99
CA LEU A 273 5.94 -20.44 2.00
C LEU A 273 4.44 -20.76 1.99
N THR A 274 4.01 -21.72 1.15
CA THR A 274 2.62 -22.19 1.13
C THR A 274 2.17 -22.66 2.51
N LYS A 275 3.00 -23.47 3.18
CA LYS A 275 2.67 -23.97 4.53
C LYS A 275 2.53 -22.82 5.53
N LEU A 276 3.44 -21.87 5.53
CA LEU A 276 3.39 -20.70 6.43
C LEU A 276 2.15 -19.83 6.18
N LEU A 277 1.79 -19.60 4.92
CA LEU A 277 0.60 -18.84 4.57
C LEU A 277 -0.68 -19.56 4.98
N ILE A 278 -0.77 -20.87 4.79
CA ILE A 278 -1.92 -21.65 5.27
C ILE A 278 -2.01 -21.59 6.79
N GLU A 279 -0.90 -21.77 7.50
CA GLU A 279 -0.83 -21.64 8.97
C GLU A 279 -1.30 -20.24 9.42
N SER A 280 -0.92 -19.19 8.69
CA SER A 280 -1.36 -17.82 9.02
C SER A 280 -2.87 -17.65 8.87
N ILE A 281 -3.48 -18.25 7.85
CA ILE A 281 -4.94 -18.23 7.65
C ILE A 281 -5.66 -19.08 8.70
N ASP A 282 -5.10 -20.17 9.17
CA ASP A 282 -5.67 -20.94 10.29
C ASP A 282 -5.76 -20.09 11.58
N HIS A 283 -4.80 -19.19 11.81
CA HIS A 283 -4.83 -18.25 12.94
C HIS A 283 -5.70 -17.01 12.69
N PHE A 284 -5.72 -16.51 11.45
CA PHE A 284 -6.38 -15.26 11.04
C PHE A 284 -7.22 -15.47 9.77
N PRO A 285 -8.32 -16.24 9.84
CA PRO A 285 -9.04 -16.75 8.66
C PRO A 285 -9.71 -15.68 7.79
N VAL A 286 -9.92 -14.49 8.36
CA VAL A 286 -10.57 -13.37 7.65
C VAL A 286 -9.64 -12.16 7.50
N ASP A 287 -8.35 -12.31 7.77
CA ASP A 287 -7.41 -11.22 7.56
C ASP A 287 -7.18 -11.00 6.06
N MET A 288 -7.55 -9.79 5.60
CA MET A 288 -7.54 -9.45 4.19
C MET A 288 -6.13 -9.46 3.59
N GLN A 289 -5.13 -8.99 4.36
CA GLN A 289 -3.76 -8.91 3.86
C GLN A 289 -3.13 -10.30 3.72
N LEU A 290 -3.33 -11.19 4.68
CA LEU A 290 -2.85 -12.58 4.60
C LEU A 290 -3.55 -13.36 3.48
N LEU A 291 -4.87 -13.20 3.32
CA LEU A 291 -5.60 -13.79 2.19
C LEU A 291 -5.06 -13.28 0.86
N THR A 292 -4.76 -11.97 0.77
CA THR A 292 -4.19 -11.38 -0.44
C THR A 292 -2.78 -11.92 -0.71
N PHE A 293 -1.95 -12.10 0.31
CA PHE A 293 -0.64 -12.71 0.18
C PHE A 293 -0.72 -14.17 -0.28
N LEU A 294 -1.62 -14.96 0.29
CA LEU A 294 -1.86 -16.34 -0.13
C LEU A 294 -2.34 -16.40 -1.59
N GLY A 295 -3.33 -15.57 -1.95
CA GLY A 295 -3.83 -15.49 -3.33
C GLY A 295 -2.73 -15.13 -4.34
N SER A 296 -1.90 -14.14 -4.00
CA SER A 296 -0.75 -13.72 -4.83
C SER A 296 0.28 -14.84 -4.97
N HIS A 297 0.56 -15.58 -3.90
CA HIS A 297 1.45 -16.73 -3.95
C HIS A 297 0.87 -17.86 -4.83
N MET A 298 -0.42 -18.19 -4.70
CA MET A 298 -1.09 -19.19 -5.53
C MET A 298 -1.11 -18.77 -7.01
N GLN A 299 -1.34 -17.49 -7.30
CA GLN A 299 -1.26 -16.94 -8.65
C GLN A 299 0.15 -17.10 -9.23
N ARG A 300 1.19 -16.70 -8.50
CA ARG A 300 2.60 -16.80 -8.91
C ARG A 300 3.04 -18.24 -9.15
N THR A 301 2.50 -19.20 -8.41
CA THR A 301 2.78 -20.64 -8.58
C THR A 301 1.88 -21.31 -9.61
N GLY A 302 1.05 -20.54 -10.33
CA GLY A 302 0.18 -21.04 -11.41
C GLY A 302 -1.08 -21.77 -10.94
N GLN A 303 -1.40 -21.70 -9.65
CA GLN A 303 -2.59 -22.32 -9.04
C GLN A 303 -3.81 -21.37 -9.11
N LEU A 304 -4.18 -20.96 -10.35
CA LEU A 304 -5.14 -19.88 -10.59
C LEU A 304 -6.52 -20.10 -9.93
N GLU A 305 -7.03 -21.34 -9.93
CA GLU A 305 -8.32 -21.63 -9.29
C GLU A 305 -8.29 -21.42 -7.77
N LEU A 306 -7.19 -21.79 -7.12
CA LEU A 306 -7.01 -21.53 -5.70
C LEU A 306 -6.81 -20.05 -5.43
N ALA A 307 -6.06 -19.34 -6.28
CA ALA A 307 -5.89 -17.89 -6.21
C ALA A 307 -7.25 -17.17 -6.29
N ILE A 308 -8.10 -17.55 -7.26
CA ILE A 308 -9.44 -16.99 -7.43
C ILE A 308 -10.25 -17.16 -6.14
N ARG A 309 -10.36 -18.37 -5.61
CA ARG A 309 -11.13 -18.64 -4.38
C ARG A 309 -10.60 -17.86 -3.19
N THR A 310 -9.28 -17.74 -3.08
CA THR A 310 -8.63 -17.00 -1.99
C THR A 310 -8.91 -15.51 -2.11
N PHE A 311 -8.78 -14.93 -3.30
CA PHE A 311 -9.12 -13.52 -3.52
C PHE A 311 -10.62 -13.25 -3.39
N GLU A 312 -11.50 -14.15 -3.85
CA GLU A 312 -12.94 -14.04 -3.61
C GLU A 312 -13.25 -14.00 -2.11
N THR A 313 -12.59 -14.86 -1.31
CA THR A 313 -12.72 -14.85 0.15
C THR A 313 -12.23 -13.52 0.74
N ALA A 314 -11.08 -13.00 0.25
CA ALA A 314 -10.55 -11.72 0.68
C ALA A 314 -11.51 -10.58 0.39
N VAL A 315 -12.07 -10.52 -0.82
CA VAL A 315 -12.99 -9.45 -1.25
C VAL A 315 -14.33 -9.50 -0.51
N GLN A 316 -14.90 -10.72 -0.30
CA GLN A 316 -16.23 -10.88 0.29
C GLN A 316 -16.22 -10.86 1.82
N HIS A 317 -15.22 -11.42 2.44
CA HIS A 317 -15.17 -11.68 3.88
C HIS A 317 -13.96 -11.07 4.58
N GLY A 318 -12.96 -10.60 3.81
CA GLY A 318 -11.73 -10.07 4.35
C GLY A 318 -11.96 -8.82 5.20
N ARG A 319 -11.25 -8.77 6.33
CA ARG A 319 -11.24 -7.64 7.24
C ARG A 319 -9.83 -7.12 7.38
N VAL A 320 -9.68 -5.82 7.38
CA VAL A 320 -8.41 -5.16 7.69
C VAL A 320 -8.28 -5.10 9.20
N SER A 321 -7.15 -5.57 9.73
CA SER A 321 -6.82 -5.41 11.13
C SER A 321 -6.16 -4.05 11.34
N LEU A 322 -6.81 -3.16 12.07
CA LEU A 322 -6.29 -1.83 12.36
C LEU A 322 -5.24 -1.83 13.49
N ASP A 323 -5.10 -2.92 14.23
CA ASP A 323 -4.10 -3.07 15.30
C ASP A 323 -2.68 -3.28 14.78
N VAL A 324 -2.55 -3.57 13.48
CA VAL A 324 -1.28 -3.87 12.81
C VAL A 324 -1.21 -3.09 11.52
N TRP A 325 0.01 -2.71 11.11
CA TRP A 325 0.18 -2.05 9.83
C TRP A 325 -0.38 -2.89 8.69
N HIS A 326 -1.02 -2.27 7.71
CA HIS A 326 -1.51 -2.90 6.51
C HIS A 326 -1.32 -1.98 5.32
N ARG A 327 -1.31 -2.56 4.13
CA ARG A 327 -1.25 -1.78 2.90
C ARG A 327 -2.57 -1.04 2.71
N LEU A 328 -2.52 0.27 2.56
CA LEU A 328 -3.71 1.12 2.44
C LEU A 328 -4.69 0.60 1.37
N ARG A 329 -4.17 0.21 0.22
CA ARG A 329 -4.98 -0.28 -0.90
C ARG A 329 -5.12 -1.81 -0.95
N ILE A 330 -5.05 -2.48 0.19
CA ILE A 330 -5.06 -3.96 0.21
C ILE A 330 -6.35 -4.54 -0.41
N ARG A 331 -7.49 -3.88 -0.22
CA ARG A 331 -8.76 -4.28 -0.84
C ARG A 331 -8.72 -4.12 -2.36
N GLU A 332 -8.20 -3.01 -2.84
CA GLU A 332 -8.02 -2.75 -4.27
C GLU A 332 -7.07 -3.78 -4.90
N ILE A 333 -5.96 -4.07 -4.22
CA ILE A 333 -5.00 -5.12 -4.64
C ILE A 333 -5.71 -6.48 -4.74
N ALA A 334 -6.54 -6.84 -3.77
CA ALA A 334 -7.28 -8.11 -3.81
C ALA A 334 -8.27 -8.16 -4.99
N VAL A 335 -9.04 -7.09 -5.21
CA VAL A 335 -10.02 -6.99 -6.31
C VAL A 335 -9.34 -7.02 -7.68
N THR A 336 -8.30 -6.23 -7.89
CA THR A 336 -7.56 -6.18 -9.16
C THR A 336 -6.83 -7.47 -9.44
N SER A 337 -6.27 -8.13 -8.42
CA SER A 337 -5.66 -9.44 -8.55
C SER A 337 -6.68 -10.54 -8.88
N LEU A 338 -7.88 -10.49 -8.30
CA LEU A 338 -8.98 -11.39 -8.66
C LEU A 338 -9.39 -11.20 -10.12
N ALA A 339 -9.59 -9.95 -10.55
CA ALA A 339 -9.91 -9.63 -11.93
C ALA A 339 -8.81 -10.12 -12.89
N LEU A 340 -7.53 -9.96 -12.52
CA LEU A 340 -6.40 -10.47 -13.29
C LEU A 340 -6.44 -12.00 -13.40
N CYS A 341 -6.73 -12.73 -12.31
CA CYS A 341 -6.85 -14.18 -12.36
C CYS A 341 -7.97 -14.64 -13.30
N PHE A 342 -9.13 -13.97 -13.30
CA PHE A 342 -10.20 -14.25 -14.26
C PHE A 342 -9.76 -13.98 -15.71
N ARG A 343 -9.07 -12.85 -15.95
CA ARG A 343 -8.52 -12.53 -17.28
C ARG A 343 -7.54 -13.59 -17.77
N LEU A 344 -6.67 -14.10 -16.91
CA LEU A 344 -5.72 -15.18 -17.24
C LEU A 344 -6.42 -16.49 -17.60
N GLN A 345 -7.70 -16.64 -17.24
CA GLN A 345 -8.55 -17.78 -17.62
C GLN A 345 -9.52 -17.47 -18.77
N ASP A 346 -9.36 -16.35 -19.47
CA ASP A 346 -10.29 -15.85 -20.51
C ASP A 346 -11.73 -15.58 -20.01
N ARG A 347 -11.89 -15.34 -18.70
CA ARG A 347 -13.18 -15.06 -18.04
C ARG A 347 -13.38 -13.55 -17.86
N ASN A 348 -13.27 -12.78 -18.95
CA ASN A 348 -13.33 -11.32 -18.89
C ASN A 348 -14.62 -10.78 -18.27
N ARG A 349 -15.77 -11.42 -18.53
CA ARG A 349 -17.05 -11.00 -17.97
C ARG A 349 -17.11 -11.16 -16.44
N ASP A 350 -16.45 -12.20 -15.89
CA ASP A 350 -16.33 -12.35 -14.45
C ASP A 350 -15.40 -11.26 -13.86
N ALA A 351 -14.30 -10.93 -14.56
CA ALA A 351 -13.42 -9.84 -14.19
C ALA A 351 -14.16 -8.49 -14.18
N ILE A 352 -14.93 -8.19 -15.23
CA ILE A 352 -15.75 -6.98 -15.32
C ILE A 352 -16.72 -6.91 -14.15
N ARG A 353 -17.47 -7.99 -13.89
CA ARG A 353 -18.45 -8.02 -12.80
C ARG A 353 -17.79 -7.71 -11.45
N VAL A 354 -16.63 -8.31 -11.16
CA VAL A 354 -15.91 -8.07 -9.91
C VAL A 354 -15.50 -6.60 -9.79
N LEU A 355 -14.92 -6.04 -10.85
CA LEU A 355 -14.53 -4.63 -10.84
C LEU A 355 -15.74 -3.70 -10.70
N GLU A 356 -16.81 -3.90 -11.45
CA GLU A 356 -18.04 -3.08 -11.36
C GLU A 356 -18.64 -3.12 -9.95
N THR A 357 -18.78 -4.30 -9.35
CA THR A 357 -19.38 -4.45 -8.02
C THR A 357 -18.49 -3.94 -6.89
N SER A 358 -17.18 -3.81 -7.13
CA SER A 358 -16.22 -3.34 -6.13
C SER A 358 -15.84 -1.87 -6.30
N ALA A 359 -16.34 -1.18 -7.31
CA ALA A 359 -15.97 0.21 -7.61
C ALA A 359 -16.27 1.19 -6.46
N GLU A 360 -17.31 0.94 -5.68
CA GLU A 360 -17.69 1.75 -4.51
C GLU A 360 -16.77 1.52 -3.30
N LEU A 361 -15.98 0.44 -3.32
CA LEU A 361 -15.09 0.06 -2.22
C LEU A 361 -13.65 0.57 -2.42
N VAL A 362 -13.39 1.24 -3.55
CA VAL A 362 -12.06 1.69 -3.96
C VAL A 362 -11.98 3.21 -3.86
N GLU A 363 -11.00 3.72 -3.14
CA GLU A 363 -10.81 5.17 -2.95
C GLU A 363 -10.25 5.84 -4.21
N ASP A 364 -9.14 5.32 -4.76
CA ASP A 364 -8.58 5.81 -6.02
C ASP A 364 -9.10 5.01 -7.20
N LYS A 365 -10.08 5.59 -7.88
CA LYS A 365 -10.75 4.96 -9.01
C LYS A 365 -9.95 5.01 -10.32
N THR A 366 -8.88 5.78 -10.39
CA THR A 366 -8.18 6.06 -11.67
C THR A 366 -7.57 4.80 -12.28
N GLU A 367 -6.67 4.12 -11.55
CA GLU A 367 -6.05 2.88 -12.03
C GLU A 367 -7.07 1.74 -12.13
N PHE A 368 -8.02 1.69 -11.19
CA PHE A 368 -9.09 0.72 -11.18
C PHE A 368 -9.96 0.81 -12.43
N TYR A 369 -10.37 2.01 -12.81
CA TYR A 369 -11.15 2.25 -14.03
C TYR A 369 -10.34 1.98 -15.30
N ARG A 370 -9.02 2.15 -15.28
CA ARG A 370 -8.17 1.74 -16.42
C ARG A 370 -8.22 0.24 -16.68
N HIS A 371 -8.18 -0.57 -15.62
CA HIS A 371 -8.35 -2.03 -15.76
C HIS A 371 -9.73 -2.40 -16.32
N LEU A 372 -10.77 -1.71 -15.86
CA LEU A 372 -12.13 -1.92 -16.34
C LEU A 372 -12.29 -1.49 -17.81
N LEU A 373 -11.69 -0.36 -18.18
CA LEU A 373 -11.66 0.16 -19.55
C LEU A 373 -10.97 -0.82 -20.51
N ASP A 374 -9.81 -1.36 -20.14
CA ASP A 374 -9.11 -2.40 -20.91
C ASP A 374 -10.00 -3.64 -21.14
N LEU A 375 -10.82 -4.01 -20.16
CA LEU A 375 -11.75 -5.13 -20.27
C LEU A 375 -12.95 -4.82 -21.17
N TYR A 376 -13.52 -3.62 -21.10
CA TYR A 376 -14.58 -3.20 -22.01
C TYR A 376 -14.10 -3.19 -23.46
N ILE A 377 -12.89 -2.66 -23.71
CA ILE A 377 -12.24 -2.72 -25.03
C ILE A 377 -12.03 -4.19 -25.45
N ALA A 378 -11.68 -5.06 -24.51
CA ALA A 378 -11.46 -6.48 -24.80
C ALA A 378 -12.74 -7.23 -25.19
N GLU A 379 -13.87 -6.87 -24.65
CA GLU A 379 -15.19 -7.45 -24.94
C GLU A 379 -15.93 -6.68 -26.06
N ASP A 380 -15.28 -5.69 -26.69
CA ASP A 380 -15.85 -4.85 -27.75
C ASP A 380 -17.10 -4.06 -27.32
N TRP A 381 -17.07 -3.57 -26.05
CA TRP A 381 -18.16 -2.77 -25.48
C TRP A 381 -17.87 -1.27 -25.63
N GLU A 382 -17.86 -0.80 -26.88
CA GLU A 382 -17.45 0.57 -27.24
C GLU A 382 -18.21 1.66 -26.47
N GLU A 383 -19.52 1.54 -26.31
CA GLU A 383 -20.34 2.54 -25.62
C GLU A 383 -19.93 2.65 -24.14
N ARG A 384 -19.86 1.53 -23.44
CA ARG A 384 -19.45 1.50 -22.02
C ARG A 384 -18.00 1.96 -21.82
N ALA A 385 -17.12 1.58 -22.74
CA ALA A 385 -15.74 2.03 -22.76
C ALA A 385 -15.64 3.55 -22.94
N SER A 386 -16.44 4.12 -23.83
CA SER A 386 -16.46 5.57 -24.07
C SER A 386 -17.01 6.37 -22.88
N GLU A 387 -18.08 5.87 -22.25
CA GLU A 387 -18.64 6.48 -21.04
C GLU A 387 -17.64 6.45 -19.88
N LEU A 388 -16.97 5.31 -19.67
CA LEU A 388 -15.96 5.18 -18.63
C LEU A 388 -14.73 6.06 -18.89
N ALA A 389 -14.26 6.12 -20.15
CA ALA A 389 -13.15 6.97 -20.55
C ALA A 389 -13.46 8.46 -20.34
N ALA A 390 -14.69 8.89 -20.61
CA ALA A 390 -15.14 10.26 -20.34
C ALA A 390 -15.04 10.60 -18.84
N ASN A 391 -15.39 9.66 -17.95
CA ASN A 391 -15.26 9.85 -16.52
C ASN A 391 -13.78 9.94 -16.05
N ILE A 392 -12.87 9.22 -16.72
CA ILE A 392 -11.43 9.22 -16.40
C ILE A 392 -10.76 10.51 -16.91
N TRP A 393 -11.10 10.94 -18.11
CA TRP A 393 -10.40 12.04 -18.78
C TRP A 393 -11.01 13.42 -18.53
N GLY A 394 -12.20 13.47 -17.90
CA GLY A 394 -12.85 14.74 -17.56
C GLY A 394 -13.28 15.56 -18.80
N ASP A 395 -12.82 16.80 -18.89
CA ASP A 395 -13.25 17.79 -19.91
C ASP A 395 -12.71 17.51 -21.33
N VAL A 396 -12.40 16.26 -21.68
CA VAL A 396 -11.96 15.90 -23.04
C VAL A 396 -13.17 15.76 -23.97
N ASP A 397 -13.02 16.19 -25.22
CA ASP A 397 -14.04 16.07 -26.25
C ASP A 397 -14.50 14.62 -26.43
N LEU A 398 -15.81 14.38 -26.30
CA LEU A 398 -16.42 13.04 -26.43
C LEU A 398 -16.15 12.40 -27.79
N ASP A 399 -16.08 13.19 -28.87
CA ASP A 399 -15.79 12.66 -30.20
C ASP A 399 -14.35 12.19 -30.30
N LEU A 400 -13.44 12.84 -29.59
CA LEU A 400 -12.04 12.42 -29.46
C LEU A 400 -11.93 11.10 -28.69
N ILE A 401 -12.66 10.99 -27.57
CA ILE A 401 -12.73 9.75 -26.77
C ILE A 401 -13.24 8.59 -27.64
N ARG A 402 -14.32 8.78 -28.37
CA ARG A 402 -14.88 7.76 -29.26
C ARG A 402 -13.90 7.27 -30.31
N LEU A 403 -13.15 8.19 -30.95
CA LEU A 403 -12.11 7.81 -31.91
C LEU A 403 -11.03 6.92 -31.26
N VAL A 404 -10.56 7.26 -30.06
CA VAL A 404 -9.57 6.44 -29.34
C VAL A 404 -10.13 5.06 -29.02
N ILE A 405 -11.35 4.98 -28.50
CA ILE A 405 -11.98 3.71 -28.12
C ILE A 405 -12.25 2.84 -29.36
N GLN A 406 -12.81 3.42 -30.42
CA GLN A 406 -13.03 2.72 -31.69
C GLN A 406 -11.73 2.13 -32.25
N GLY A 407 -10.66 2.95 -32.25
CA GLY A 407 -9.36 2.48 -32.71
C GLY A 407 -8.77 1.41 -31.80
N ALA A 408 -8.95 1.52 -30.49
CA ALA A 408 -8.49 0.53 -29.54
C ALA A 408 -9.23 -0.82 -29.69
N CYS A 409 -10.57 -0.81 -29.86
CA CYS A 409 -11.38 -2.00 -30.11
C CYS A 409 -10.98 -2.67 -31.42
N ALA A 410 -10.83 -1.91 -32.50
CA ALA A 410 -10.36 -2.45 -33.78
C ALA A 410 -8.95 -3.05 -33.69
N ALA A 411 -8.00 -2.37 -33.04
CA ALA A 411 -6.64 -2.88 -32.80
C ALA A 411 -6.66 -4.17 -31.99
N LYS A 412 -7.49 -4.21 -30.97
CA LYS A 412 -7.69 -5.37 -30.11
C LYS A 412 -8.24 -6.56 -30.87
N ALA A 413 -9.18 -6.35 -31.76
CA ALA A 413 -9.70 -7.37 -32.67
C ALA A 413 -8.68 -7.80 -33.74
N GLY A 414 -7.48 -7.20 -33.78
CA GLY A 414 -6.45 -7.44 -34.77
C GLY A 414 -6.74 -6.81 -36.14
N GLN A 415 -7.66 -5.86 -36.19
CA GLN A 415 -8.07 -5.13 -37.40
C GLN A 415 -7.21 -3.87 -37.56
N TRP A 416 -5.88 -4.05 -37.65
CA TRP A 416 -4.88 -2.97 -37.60
C TRP A 416 -5.12 -1.84 -38.61
N ASN A 417 -5.53 -2.19 -39.83
CA ASN A 417 -5.82 -1.18 -40.87
C ASN A 417 -7.05 -0.32 -40.51
N LEU A 418 -8.05 -0.89 -39.85
CA LEU A 418 -9.22 -0.15 -39.38
C LEU A 418 -8.92 0.70 -38.15
N ALA A 419 -8.01 0.24 -37.31
CA ALA A 419 -7.57 0.96 -36.12
C ALA A 419 -6.75 2.21 -36.44
N LEU A 420 -5.99 2.20 -37.54
CA LEU A 420 -5.03 3.25 -37.87
C LEU A 420 -5.66 4.62 -38.01
N ALA A 421 -6.75 4.72 -38.79
CA ALA A 421 -7.38 6.01 -39.12
C ALA A 421 -7.93 6.73 -37.88
N PRO A 422 -8.77 6.12 -37.02
CA PRO A 422 -9.30 6.80 -35.84
C PRO A 422 -8.21 7.14 -34.78
N LEU A 423 -7.18 6.30 -34.62
CA LEU A 423 -6.08 6.60 -33.71
C LEU A 423 -5.18 7.73 -34.23
N ALA A 424 -4.88 7.75 -35.53
CA ALA A 424 -4.12 8.84 -36.14
C ALA A 424 -4.89 10.16 -36.07
N GLU A 425 -6.21 10.16 -36.35
CA GLU A 425 -7.05 11.34 -36.25
C GLU A 425 -7.10 11.88 -34.81
N SER A 426 -7.31 11.00 -33.82
CA SER A 426 -7.32 11.41 -32.42
C SER A 426 -5.99 12.01 -31.98
N TYR A 427 -4.88 11.42 -32.42
CA TYR A 427 -3.54 11.93 -32.15
C TYR A 427 -3.29 13.30 -32.81
N GLN A 428 -3.72 13.48 -34.07
CA GLN A 428 -3.62 14.76 -34.79
C GLN A 428 -4.46 15.86 -34.16
N LYS A 429 -5.61 15.53 -33.59
CA LYS A 429 -6.46 16.43 -32.81
C LYS A 429 -5.92 16.75 -31.42
N GLY A 430 -4.74 16.24 -31.05
CA GLY A 430 -4.02 16.59 -29.84
C GLY A 430 -4.21 15.61 -28.68
N CYS A 431 -4.86 14.45 -28.86
CA CYS A 431 -4.91 13.45 -27.80
C CYS A 431 -3.51 12.92 -27.46
N ARG A 432 -3.13 13.03 -26.20
CA ARG A 432 -1.85 12.56 -25.66
C ARG A 432 -2.04 11.65 -24.43
N ASP A 433 -3.27 11.14 -24.24
CA ASP A 433 -3.51 10.15 -23.21
C ASP A 433 -2.74 8.86 -23.48
N THR A 434 -2.31 8.19 -22.41
CA THR A 434 -1.51 6.98 -22.48
C THR A 434 -2.22 5.83 -23.21
N LEU A 435 -3.57 5.77 -23.14
CA LEU A 435 -4.36 4.77 -23.87
C LEU A 435 -4.26 5.02 -25.39
N CYS A 436 -4.41 6.28 -25.83
CA CYS A 436 -4.26 6.66 -27.23
C CYS A 436 -2.86 6.33 -27.74
N LEU A 437 -1.82 6.78 -27.02
CA LEU A 437 -0.42 6.55 -27.40
C LEU A 437 -0.10 5.05 -27.46
N ARG A 438 -0.57 4.27 -26.49
CA ARG A 438 -0.39 2.81 -26.44
C ARG A 438 -0.97 2.13 -27.68
N TRP A 439 -2.25 2.32 -27.94
CA TRP A 439 -2.91 1.64 -29.04
C TRP A 439 -2.43 2.13 -30.41
N TYR A 440 -2.09 3.41 -30.53
CA TYR A 440 -1.53 3.94 -31.77
C TYR A 440 -0.15 3.36 -32.04
N ALA A 441 0.75 3.33 -31.04
CA ALA A 441 2.06 2.70 -31.16
C ALA A 441 1.94 1.21 -31.56
N LEU A 442 1.08 0.44 -30.87
CA LEU A 442 0.86 -0.98 -31.16
C LEU A 442 0.33 -1.19 -32.59
N THR A 443 -0.58 -0.33 -33.04
CA THR A 443 -1.12 -0.37 -34.42
C THR A 443 -0.03 -0.12 -35.45
N LEU A 444 0.80 0.91 -35.25
CA LEU A 444 1.93 1.22 -36.12
C LEU A 444 2.95 0.07 -36.16
N LEU A 445 3.27 -0.51 -35.00
CA LEU A 445 4.17 -1.68 -34.91
C LEU A 445 3.62 -2.90 -35.65
N ALA A 446 2.33 -3.20 -35.50
CA ALA A 446 1.68 -4.29 -36.21
C ALA A 446 1.70 -4.09 -37.74
N LEU A 447 1.57 -2.85 -38.17
CA LEU A 447 1.67 -2.46 -39.59
C LEU A 447 3.11 -2.24 -40.07
N GLN A 448 4.12 -2.57 -39.24
CA GLN A 448 5.55 -2.45 -39.54
C GLN A 448 6.02 -1.00 -39.82
N GLN A 449 5.28 -0.03 -39.30
CA GLN A 449 5.64 1.38 -39.39
C GLN A 449 6.52 1.77 -38.16
N PHE A 450 7.76 1.26 -38.14
CA PHE A 450 8.63 1.38 -36.96
C PHE A 450 9.04 2.81 -36.63
N ALA A 451 9.38 3.64 -37.63
CA ALA A 451 9.84 5.00 -37.37
C ALA A 451 8.76 5.86 -36.69
N PRO A 452 7.52 5.98 -37.21
CA PRO A 452 6.47 6.69 -36.48
C PRO A 452 6.09 6.01 -35.16
N ALA A 453 6.19 4.67 -35.04
CA ALA A 453 5.94 3.98 -33.77
C ALA A 453 6.92 4.40 -32.67
N ILE A 454 8.20 4.55 -33.01
CA ILE A 454 9.24 4.99 -32.07
C ILE A 454 8.91 6.41 -31.54
N GLU A 455 8.51 7.34 -32.41
CA GLU A 455 8.12 8.70 -32.00
C GLU A 455 6.95 8.71 -31.01
N ILE A 456 5.94 7.85 -31.23
CA ILE A 456 4.80 7.71 -30.30
C ILE A 456 5.22 7.07 -28.98
N LEU A 457 6.10 6.06 -29.02
CA LEU A 457 6.62 5.40 -27.82
C LEU A 457 7.50 6.32 -26.98
N GLU A 458 8.28 7.21 -27.60
CA GLU A 458 9.06 8.24 -26.90
C GLU A 458 8.13 9.22 -26.17
N GLN A 459 7.01 9.64 -26.79
CA GLN A 459 6.02 10.48 -26.12
C GLN A 459 5.33 9.75 -24.98
N TRP A 460 5.03 8.47 -25.11
CA TRP A 460 4.49 7.67 -24.02
C TRP A 460 5.49 7.56 -22.86
N LEU A 461 6.76 7.32 -23.16
CA LEU A 461 7.84 7.29 -22.17
C LEU A 461 8.12 8.66 -21.52
N ALA A 462 7.90 9.76 -22.23
CA ALA A 462 7.98 11.10 -21.64
C ALA A 462 6.92 11.33 -20.57
N ILE A 463 5.72 10.76 -20.73
CA ILE A 463 4.64 10.82 -19.73
C ILE A 463 4.85 9.79 -18.60
N GLN A 464 5.29 8.57 -18.96
CA GLN A 464 5.50 7.46 -18.05
C GLN A 464 6.90 6.86 -18.20
N PRO A 465 7.96 7.48 -17.67
CA PRO A 465 9.35 7.05 -17.87
C PRO A 465 9.64 5.62 -17.40
N GLU A 466 8.91 5.14 -16.39
CA GLU A 466 9.12 3.80 -15.82
C GLU A 466 8.19 2.73 -16.40
N ASN A 467 7.39 3.05 -17.43
CA ASN A 467 6.50 2.09 -18.04
C ASN A 467 7.26 0.97 -18.75
N SER A 468 7.23 -0.23 -18.17
CA SER A 468 7.98 -1.38 -18.67
C SER A 468 7.48 -1.88 -20.03
N GLU A 469 6.17 -1.74 -20.31
CA GLU A 469 5.56 -2.11 -21.59
C GLU A 469 6.09 -1.19 -22.70
N ALA A 470 6.03 0.13 -22.50
CA ALA A 470 6.54 1.12 -23.45
C ALA A 470 8.06 0.95 -23.70
N LYS A 471 8.86 0.78 -22.62
CA LYS A 471 10.32 0.50 -22.73
C LYS A 471 10.59 -0.73 -23.59
N SER A 472 9.83 -1.80 -23.37
CA SER A 472 9.99 -3.07 -24.08
C SER A 472 9.66 -2.94 -25.57
N TYR A 473 8.55 -2.26 -25.90
CA TYR A 473 8.19 -2.02 -27.30
C TYR A 473 9.16 -1.07 -27.99
N HIS A 474 9.61 -0.03 -27.30
CA HIS A 474 10.59 0.91 -27.84
C HIS A 474 11.91 0.21 -28.16
N ALA A 475 12.46 -0.57 -27.24
CA ALA A 475 13.68 -1.33 -27.48
C ALA A 475 13.52 -2.36 -28.62
N ALA A 476 12.36 -3.01 -28.72
CA ALA A 476 12.09 -3.95 -29.80
C ALA A 476 11.94 -3.24 -31.16
N ALA A 477 11.31 -2.06 -31.21
CA ALA A 477 11.09 -1.29 -32.43
C ALA A 477 12.39 -0.76 -33.07
N GLN A 478 13.43 -0.55 -32.26
CA GLN A 478 14.76 -0.17 -32.74
C GLN A 478 15.49 -1.27 -33.53
N HIS A 479 15.00 -2.53 -33.48
CA HIS A 479 15.58 -3.68 -34.16
C HIS A 479 14.53 -4.39 -35.01
N PRO A 480 14.07 -3.78 -36.13
CA PRO A 480 12.96 -4.31 -36.95
C PRO A 480 13.16 -5.76 -37.42
N GLU A 481 14.39 -6.15 -37.74
CA GLU A 481 14.74 -7.49 -38.19
C GLU A 481 14.60 -8.58 -37.10
N GLN A 482 14.66 -8.19 -35.83
CA GLN A 482 14.54 -9.09 -34.66
C GLN A 482 13.25 -8.87 -33.87
N PHE A 483 12.42 -7.94 -34.32
CA PHE A 483 11.25 -7.46 -33.56
C PHE A 483 10.34 -8.61 -33.08
N GLY A 484 9.98 -9.52 -33.96
CA GLY A 484 9.12 -10.66 -33.63
C GLY A 484 9.73 -11.61 -32.60
N GLU A 485 11.05 -11.81 -32.63
CA GLU A 485 11.76 -12.64 -31.62
C GLU A 485 11.85 -11.93 -30.27
N MET A 486 12.14 -10.63 -30.28
CA MET A 486 12.19 -9.82 -29.06
C MET A 486 10.83 -9.80 -28.37
N LEU A 487 9.74 -9.56 -29.07
CA LEU A 487 8.39 -9.60 -28.51
C LEU A 487 8.05 -10.95 -27.87
N ARG A 488 8.48 -12.06 -28.47
CA ARG A 488 8.29 -13.38 -27.86
C ARG A 488 9.04 -13.53 -26.56
N ARG A 489 10.29 -13.09 -26.48
CA ARG A 489 11.09 -13.14 -25.26
C ARG A 489 10.43 -12.32 -24.14
N ILE A 490 9.91 -11.13 -24.48
CA ILE A 490 9.20 -10.27 -23.55
C ILE A 490 7.92 -10.97 -23.06
N ARG A 491 7.12 -11.54 -23.96
CA ARG A 491 5.93 -12.32 -23.62
C ARG A 491 6.26 -13.48 -22.69
N ASP A 492 7.27 -14.28 -23.04
CA ASP A 492 7.63 -15.47 -22.28
C ASP A 492 8.15 -15.10 -20.88
N ALA A 493 8.89 -14.00 -20.77
CA ALA A 493 9.31 -13.44 -19.49
C ALA A 493 8.12 -12.96 -18.66
N HIS A 494 7.16 -12.29 -19.29
CA HIS A 494 5.94 -11.83 -18.63
C HIS A 494 5.07 -12.98 -18.14
N LEU A 495 4.80 -13.99 -18.99
CA LEU A 495 4.06 -15.19 -18.61
C LEU A 495 4.74 -15.93 -17.45
N LYS A 496 6.07 -16.01 -17.48
CA LYS A 496 6.83 -16.60 -16.37
C LYS A 496 6.67 -15.81 -15.07
N SER A 497 6.67 -14.49 -15.13
CA SER A 497 6.47 -13.64 -13.95
C SER A 497 5.07 -13.82 -13.32
N LEU A 498 4.08 -14.18 -14.14
CA LEU A 498 2.72 -14.52 -13.71
C LEU A 498 2.55 -15.98 -13.25
N GLY A 499 3.64 -16.77 -13.19
CA GLY A 499 3.58 -18.20 -12.84
C GLY A 499 3.01 -19.08 -13.95
N MET A 500 2.86 -18.56 -15.16
CA MET A 500 2.36 -19.32 -16.30
C MET A 500 3.51 -19.96 -17.09
N MET A 501 3.32 -21.21 -17.53
CA MET A 501 4.28 -21.80 -18.45
C MET A 501 4.13 -21.14 -19.82
N ALA A 502 5.24 -20.61 -20.35
CA ALA A 502 5.28 -20.19 -21.75
C ALA A 502 4.84 -21.38 -22.63
N PRO A 503 4.00 -21.14 -23.65
CA PRO A 503 3.63 -22.20 -24.58
C PRO A 503 4.89 -22.84 -25.12
N LYS A 504 5.00 -24.19 -25.02
CA LYS A 504 6.15 -24.93 -25.58
C LYS A 504 6.36 -24.46 -27.00
N ALA A 505 7.55 -23.93 -27.29
CA ALA A 505 7.91 -23.50 -28.62
C ALA A 505 7.65 -24.66 -29.59
N THR A 506 6.55 -24.60 -30.31
CA THR A 506 6.34 -25.48 -31.46
C THR A 506 7.48 -25.17 -32.43
N ALA A 507 8.17 -26.24 -32.87
CA ALA A 507 9.38 -26.18 -33.66
C ALA A 507 9.41 -24.99 -34.62
N ARG A 508 10.48 -24.20 -34.57
CA ARG A 508 10.75 -22.96 -35.29
C ARG A 508 10.00 -22.90 -36.64
N LYS A 509 8.95 -22.12 -36.69
CA LYS A 509 8.49 -21.57 -37.96
C LYS A 509 9.42 -20.40 -38.30
N PRO A 510 10.17 -20.45 -39.38
CA PRO A 510 11.24 -19.47 -39.65
C PRO A 510 10.76 -18.06 -39.97
N ASN A 511 9.47 -17.81 -40.12
CA ASN A 511 8.91 -16.50 -40.38
C ASN A 511 7.61 -16.32 -39.60
N ILE A 512 7.70 -15.69 -38.41
CA ILE A 512 6.50 -15.21 -37.76
C ILE A 512 6.20 -13.83 -38.31
N ARG A 513 4.96 -13.67 -38.73
CA ARG A 513 4.48 -12.35 -39.08
C ARG A 513 4.50 -11.46 -37.83
N ILE A 514 5.00 -10.24 -37.97
CA ILE A 514 5.08 -9.27 -36.87
C ILE A 514 3.70 -9.03 -36.27
N GLU A 515 2.65 -9.01 -37.11
CA GLU A 515 1.25 -8.94 -36.68
C GLU A 515 0.86 -10.03 -35.67
N ASP A 516 1.32 -11.28 -35.91
CA ASP A 516 1.05 -12.40 -35.01
C ASP A 516 1.82 -12.25 -33.69
N ALA A 517 3.05 -11.73 -33.74
CA ALA A 517 3.86 -11.48 -32.54
C ALA A 517 3.26 -10.37 -31.67
N VAL A 518 2.79 -9.27 -32.29
CA VAL A 518 2.09 -8.19 -31.57
C VAL A 518 0.79 -8.71 -30.97
N ARG A 519 0.02 -9.52 -31.73
CA ARG A 519 -1.21 -10.13 -31.23
C ARG A 519 -0.95 -11.06 -30.03
N GLU A 520 0.09 -11.91 -30.11
CA GLU A 520 0.49 -12.79 -29.01
C GLU A 520 0.89 -11.99 -27.75
N MET A 521 1.59 -10.86 -27.91
CA MET A 521 1.94 -9.97 -26.79
C MET A 521 0.70 -9.34 -26.14
N ILE A 522 -0.20 -8.82 -26.96
CA ILE A 522 -1.47 -8.26 -26.48
C ILE A 522 -2.28 -9.33 -25.73
N GLN A 523 -2.25 -10.58 -26.19
CA GLN A 523 -2.87 -11.70 -25.50
C GLN A 523 -2.19 -12.03 -24.17
N ALA A 524 -0.86 -12.03 -24.14
CA ALA A 524 -0.08 -12.31 -22.94
C ALA A 524 -0.18 -11.22 -21.87
N SER A 525 -0.33 -9.95 -22.28
CA SER A 525 -0.54 -8.83 -21.34
C SER A 525 -1.91 -8.82 -20.67
N GLY A 526 -2.69 -9.89 -20.83
CA GLY A 526 -4.03 -10.04 -20.27
C GLY A 526 -5.08 -9.15 -20.95
N ALA A 527 -4.67 -8.48 -22.04
CA ALA A 527 -5.56 -7.64 -22.82
C ALA A 527 -6.37 -8.45 -23.84
N SER A 528 -6.90 -9.63 -23.49
CA SER A 528 -7.74 -10.64 -24.17
C SER A 528 -7.14 -11.41 -25.34
N GLY A 529 -7.54 -12.63 -25.42
CA GLY A 529 -7.53 -13.53 -26.53
C GLY A 529 -7.14 -14.92 -26.10
N LYS A 530 -7.83 -15.89 -26.56
CA LYS A 530 -7.67 -17.30 -26.22
C LYS A 530 -6.20 -17.71 -26.12
N ILE A 531 -5.74 -18.00 -24.92
CA ILE A 531 -4.48 -18.72 -24.72
C ILE A 531 -4.70 -20.13 -25.26
N THR A 532 -4.40 -20.33 -26.54
CA THR A 532 -4.46 -21.64 -27.17
C THR A 532 -3.29 -22.48 -26.66
N GLY A 533 -3.48 -23.14 -25.52
CA GLY A 533 -2.48 -23.99 -24.88
C GLY A 533 -3.01 -24.95 -23.83
N PHE A 534 -4.19 -24.69 -23.30
CA PHE A 534 -4.87 -25.61 -22.38
C PHE A 534 -5.84 -26.53 -23.14
N LYS A 535 -5.36 -27.63 -23.70
CA LYS A 535 -6.24 -28.79 -23.97
C LYS A 535 -6.51 -29.45 -22.62
N PRO A 536 -7.77 -29.51 -22.15
CA PRO A 536 -8.07 -30.35 -21.00
C PRO A 536 -7.67 -31.79 -21.32
N LYS A 537 -6.95 -32.42 -20.40
CA LYS A 537 -6.69 -33.85 -20.49
C LYS A 537 -8.02 -34.60 -20.69
N PRO A 538 -8.16 -35.47 -21.67
CA PRO A 538 -9.38 -36.28 -21.79
C PRO A 538 -9.58 -37.07 -20.51
N LYS A 539 -10.80 -37.03 -19.97
CA LYS A 539 -11.20 -37.87 -18.84
C LYS A 539 -10.92 -39.33 -19.21
N PRO A 540 -10.32 -40.14 -18.33
CA PRO A 540 -10.18 -41.55 -18.58
C PRO A 540 -11.59 -42.14 -18.75
N VAL A 541 -11.83 -42.74 -19.90
CA VAL A 541 -13.02 -43.53 -20.15
C VAL A 541 -12.91 -44.76 -19.25
N GLY A 542 -13.78 -44.81 -18.22
CA GLY A 542 -13.87 -45.94 -17.33
C GLY A 542 -14.28 -47.19 -18.12
N LYS A 543 -13.55 -48.26 -17.85
CA LYS A 543 -14.02 -49.62 -18.06
C LYS A 543 -14.66 -50.14 -16.79
#